data_a31774b5fb8bcfbbb1ba68addfb73d53
#
_entry.id   a31774b5fb8bcfbbb1ba68addfb73d53
#
_cell.length_a   1.000
_cell.length_b   1.000
_cell.length_c   1.000
_cell.angle_alpha   90.00
_cell.angle_beta   90.00
_cell.angle_gamma   90.00
#
_symmetry.space_group_name_H-M   'P 1'
#
loop_
_entity.id
_entity.type
_entity.pdbx_description
1 polymer ?
#
loop_
_entity_poly.entity_id
_entity_poly.type
_entity_poly.pdbx_seq_one_letter_code
_entity_poly.pdbx_strand_id
1 'polypeptide(L)'
;MATKHYLLILLITFLFGTSYPVGKLIFNNSVPPLLMGSIRMLLVFIFLAPFVKIKIPKKKYWLPLLGFGIFMGFATNVFLNYSIYVADILSPTIIGTQLSIPFGIVFSSFFLKEKVSTKKWALIIVCFLGIILIGFDPNLKNEKLALILAIFMSFFYGGTQVFSRYLKELDVIFTNAFMALVGWILLLLFSIIFEGNIISNIIEINITSWLLIAHSAIFISIISHMSLFYLYKTYTVQKVFPFYALFPVFGIFQTMIIFNQIPSLIILTGGLIVILSIYLLSKLD
;
A
#
# COMPACT_ATOMS: atom_id res chain seq x y z
N MET A 1 -19.28 -5.42 15.78
CA MET A 1 -17.99 -6.17 15.92
C MET A 1 -17.76 -6.41 17.41
N ALA A 2 -17.07 -7.51 17.78
CA ALA A 2 -16.62 -7.71 19.14
C ALA A 2 -15.53 -6.70 19.52
N THR A 3 -15.45 -6.27 20.80
CA THR A 3 -14.48 -5.25 21.26
C THR A 3 -13.03 -5.59 20.87
N LYS A 4 -12.64 -6.86 21.01
CA LYS A 4 -11.30 -7.34 20.60
C LYS A 4 -11.00 -7.11 19.10
N HIS A 5 -12.01 -7.12 18.23
CA HIS A 5 -11.84 -6.89 16.79
C HIS A 5 -11.80 -5.40 16.44
N TYR A 6 -12.40 -4.53 17.26
CA TYR A 6 -12.15 -3.07 17.14
C TYR A 6 -10.71 -2.73 17.50
N LEU A 7 -10.17 -3.29 18.59
CA LEU A 7 -8.76 -3.11 18.95
C LEU A 7 -7.82 -3.68 17.88
N LEU A 8 -8.15 -4.85 17.31
CA LEU A 8 -7.36 -5.44 16.24
C LEU A 8 -7.31 -4.55 15.00
N ILE A 9 -8.44 -3.97 14.56
CA ILE A 9 -8.43 -3.11 13.36
C ILE A 9 -7.72 -1.77 13.62
N LEU A 10 -7.80 -1.23 14.83
CA LEU A 10 -7.02 -0.06 15.21
C LEU A 10 -5.52 -0.36 15.18
N LEU A 11 -5.11 -1.53 15.69
CA LEU A 11 -3.72 -1.99 15.61
C LEU A 11 -3.27 -2.15 14.15
N ILE A 12 -4.08 -2.79 13.30
CA ILE A 12 -3.79 -2.96 11.88
C ILE A 12 -3.57 -1.59 11.20
N THR A 13 -4.49 -0.65 11.42
CA THR A 13 -4.42 0.68 10.79
C THR A 13 -3.25 1.51 11.32
N PHE A 14 -2.92 1.37 12.61
CA PHE A 14 -1.71 1.93 13.20
C PHE A 14 -0.44 1.37 12.54
N LEU A 15 -0.34 0.04 12.41
CA LEU A 15 0.80 -0.63 11.77
C LEU A 15 0.94 -0.25 10.30
N PHE A 16 -0.16 -0.17 9.54
CA PHE A 16 -0.11 0.35 8.17
C PHE A 16 0.40 1.79 8.11
N GLY A 17 0.02 2.63 9.08
CA GLY A 17 0.53 3.99 9.20
C GLY A 17 2.05 4.03 9.35
N THR A 18 2.67 3.05 10.03
CA THR A 18 4.13 2.99 10.21
C THR A 18 4.89 2.81 8.89
N SER A 19 4.23 2.36 7.81
CA SER A 19 4.89 2.12 6.52
C SER A 19 5.66 3.33 6.00
N TYR A 20 5.11 4.52 6.19
CA TYR A 20 5.68 5.76 5.67
C TYR A 20 6.88 6.25 6.47
N PRO A 21 6.77 6.49 7.79
CA PRO A 21 7.92 6.91 8.57
C PRO A 21 9.02 5.85 8.62
N VAL A 22 8.69 4.57 8.71
CA VAL A 22 9.67 3.48 8.68
C VAL A 22 10.38 3.43 7.32
N GLY A 23 9.66 3.54 6.21
CA GLY A 23 10.26 3.63 4.87
C GLY A 23 11.20 4.81 4.75
N LYS A 24 10.78 6.01 5.21
CA LYS A 24 11.63 7.22 5.17
C LYS A 24 12.89 7.07 6.00
N LEU A 25 12.80 6.48 7.20
CA LEU A 25 13.98 6.20 8.04
C LEU A 25 14.98 5.25 7.35
N ILE A 26 14.48 4.22 6.65
CA ILE A 26 15.33 3.30 5.87
C ILE A 26 16.05 4.06 4.76
N PHE A 27 15.31 4.89 4.00
CA PHE A 27 15.87 5.63 2.87
C PHE A 27 16.83 6.74 3.31
N ASN A 28 16.60 7.36 4.45
CA ASN A 28 17.53 8.33 5.04
C ASN A 28 18.87 7.67 5.44
N ASN A 29 18.91 6.36 5.63
CA ASN A 29 20.12 5.56 5.82
C ASN A 29 20.73 5.06 4.49
N SER A 30 20.42 5.72 3.38
CA SER A 30 20.97 5.44 2.04
C SER A 30 20.66 4.04 1.48
N VAL A 31 19.66 3.35 2.00
CA VAL A 31 19.22 2.06 1.43
C VAL A 31 18.44 2.33 0.13
N PRO A 32 18.84 1.73 -1.01
CA PRO A 32 18.16 1.95 -2.29
C PRO A 32 16.70 1.45 -2.26
N PRO A 33 15.75 2.17 -2.88
CA PRO A 33 14.31 1.87 -2.79
C PRO A 33 13.90 0.50 -3.35
N LEU A 34 14.47 0.08 -4.48
CA LEU A 34 14.17 -1.22 -5.09
C LEU A 34 14.79 -2.36 -4.29
N LEU A 35 16.03 -2.18 -3.83
CA LEU A 35 16.72 -3.15 -2.98
C LEU A 35 15.94 -3.38 -1.69
N MET A 36 15.52 -2.30 -1.01
CA MET A 36 14.66 -2.38 0.18
C MET A 36 13.39 -3.18 -0.11
N GLY A 37 12.70 -2.86 -1.20
CA GLY A 37 11.49 -3.57 -1.61
C GLY A 37 11.76 -5.05 -1.90
N SER A 38 12.88 -5.36 -2.56
CA SER A 38 13.33 -6.73 -2.86
C SER A 38 13.57 -7.53 -1.58
N ILE A 39 14.37 -7.00 -0.65
CA ILE A 39 14.66 -7.67 0.63
C ILE A 39 13.36 -7.90 1.41
N ARG A 40 12.47 -6.90 1.47
CA ARG A 40 11.17 -7.02 2.13
C ARG A 40 10.33 -8.14 1.53
N MET A 41 10.22 -8.21 0.20
CA MET A 41 9.45 -9.26 -0.48
C MET A 41 10.08 -10.65 -0.30
N LEU A 42 11.41 -10.75 -0.29
CA LEU A 42 12.11 -11.99 0.02
C LEU A 42 11.78 -12.47 1.44
N LEU A 43 11.82 -11.59 2.43
CA LEU A 43 11.46 -11.94 3.81
C LEU A 43 9.99 -12.40 3.89
N VAL A 44 9.07 -11.70 3.25
CA VAL A 44 7.65 -12.11 3.19
C VAL A 44 7.52 -13.50 2.59
N PHE A 45 8.22 -13.77 1.48
CA PHE A 45 8.22 -15.09 0.85
C PHE A 45 8.76 -16.18 1.78
N ILE A 46 9.94 -15.96 2.39
CA ILE A 46 10.57 -16.92 3.30
C ILE A 46 9.65 -17.24 4.49
N PHE A 47 9.00 -16.24 5.08
CA PHE A 47 8.09 -16.46 6.20
C PHE A 47 6.79 -17.16 5.82
N LEU A 48 6.26 -16.95 4.60
CA LEU A 48 5.02 -17.57 4.16
C LEU A 48 5.23 -18.95 3.54
N ALA A 49 6.37 -19.20 2.89
CA ALA A 49 6.65 -20.43 2.15
C ALA A 49 6.43 -21.73 2.96
N PRO A 50 6.82 -21.84 4.25
CA PRO A 50 6.59 -23.05 5.04
C PRO A 50 5.10 -23.40 5.26
N PHE A 51 4.21 -22.41 5.16
CA PHE A 51 2.78 -22.57 5.38
C PHE A 51 1.99 -22.75 4.08
N VAL A 52 2.67 -22.71 2.93
CA VAL A 52 2.03 -22.89 1.63
C VAL A 52 1.60 -24.34 1.45
N LYS A 53 0.31 -24.56 1.28
CA LYS A 53 -0.22 -25.85 0.83
C LYS A 53 -0.05 -25.94 -0.69
N ILE A 54 0.91 -26.75 -1.13
CA ILE A 54 1.23 -26.91 -2.55
C ILE A 54 0.07 -27.64 -3.24
N LYS A 55 -0.83 -26.86 -3.85
CA LYS A 55 -1.82 -27.34 -4.82
C LYS A 55 -1.60 -26.53 -6.09
N ILE A 56 -1.18 -27.21 -7.16
CA ILE A 56 -0.96 -26.55 -8.47
C ILE A 56 -2.29 -25.93 -8.92
N PRO A 57 -2.34 -24.60 -9.12
CA PRO A 57 -3.55 -23.92 -9.54
C PRO A 57 -3.96 -24.35 -10.96
N LYS A 58 -5.27 -24.38 -11.23
CA LYS A 58 -5.78 -24.59 -12.59
C LYS A 58 -5.24 -23.51 -13.53
N LYS A 59 -5.06 -23.85 -14.82
CA LYS A 59 -4.47 -22.97 -15.85
C LYS A 59 -5.10 -21.56 -15.87
N LYS A 60 -6.41 -21.45 -15.63
CA LYS A 60 -7.16 -20.16 -15.58
C LYS A 60 -6.67 -19.15 -14.55
N TYR A 61 -5.96 -19.59 -13.49
CA TYR A 61 -5.49 -18.71 -12.41
C TYR A 61 -4.09 -18.15 -12.61
N TRP A 62 -3.29 -18.70 -13.55
CA TRP A 62 -1.89 -18.29 -13.70
C TRP A 62 -1.75 -16.84 -14.17
N LEU A 63 -2.56 -16.40 -15.15
CA LEU A 63 -2.52 -15.02 -15.61
C LEU A 63 -2.95 -14.03 -14.51
N PRO A 64 -4.07 -14.25 -13.76
CA PRO A 64 -4.39 -13.45 -12.59
C PRO A 64 -3.33 -13.48 -11.47
N LEU A 65 -2.67 -14.61 -11.23
CA LEU A 65 -1.58 -14.72 -10.25
C LEU A 65 -0.37 -13.86 -10.64
N LEU A 66 0.06 -13.95 -11.91
CA LEU A 66 1.14 -13.12 -12.44
C LEU A 66 0.76 -11.63 -12.40
N GLY A 67 -0.47 -11.29 -12.81
CA GLY A 67 -0.97 -9.92 -12.74
C GLY A 67 -0.98 -9.40 -11.30
N PHE A 68 -1.43 -10.19 -10.34
CA PHE A 68 -1.39 -9.84 -8.93
C PHE A 68 0.05 -9.66 -8.42
N GLY A 69 0.97 -10.55 -8.81
CA GLY A 69 2.39 -10.46 -8.47
C GLY A 69 3.04 -9.20 -9.05
N ILE A 70 2.77 -8.87 -10.32
CA ILE A 70 3.31 -7.68 -10.98
C ILE A 70 2.72 -6.40 -10.37
N PHE A 71 1.41 -6.32 -10.20
CA PHE A 71 0.75 -5.10 -9.71
C PHE A 71 1.04 -4.86 -8.23
N MET A 72 0.82 -5.88 -7.37
CA MET A 72 0.98 -5.76 -5.92
C MET A 72 2.43 -5.96 -5.48
N GLY A 73 3.08 -7.03 -5.96
CA GLY A 73 4.43 -7.39 -5.53
C GLY A 73 5.50 -6.46 -6.07
N PHE A 74 5.38 -6.01 -7.33
CA PHE A 74 6.39 -5.19 -7.99
C PHE A 74 5.96 -3.73 -8.13
N ALA A 75 4.99 -3.39 -9.01
CA ALA A 75 4.72 -2.00 -9.38
C ALA A 75 4.28 -1.13 -8.19
N THR A 76 3.37 -1.62 -7.35
CA THR A 76 2.96 -0.91 -6.12
C THR A 76 4.16 -0.62 -5.23
N ASN A 77 5.10 -1.56 -5.09
CA ASN A 77 6.29 -1.37 -4.26
C ASN A 77 7.28 -0.38 -4.88
N VAL A 78 7.50 -0.44 -6.20
CA VAL A 78 8.34 0.54 -6.91
C VAL A 78 7.84 1.95 -6.64
N PHE A 79 6.59 2.22 -6.98
CA PHE A 79 6.05 3.57 -6.88
C PHE A 79 5.90 4.05 -5.44
N LEU A 80 5.54 3.17 -4.48
CA LEU A 80 5.47 3.53 -3.07
C LEU A 80 6.85 3.88 -2.51
N ASN A 81 7.83 3.01 -2.73
CA ASN A 81 9.16 3.21 -2.17
C ASN A 81 9.82 4.46 -2.76
N TYR A 82 9.74 4.67 -4.08
CA TYR A 82 10.25 5.90 -4.69
C TYR A 82 9.48 7.15 -4.26
N SER A 83 8.15 7.07 -4.08
CA SER A 83 7.37 8.19 -3.54
C SER A 83 7.86 8.60 -2.15
N ILE A 84 8.10 7.64 -1.25
CA ILE A 84 8.63 7.90 0.09
C ILE A 84 10.10 8.37 0.03
N TYR A 85 10.90 7.80 -0.86
CA TYR A 85 12.31 8.13 -1.02
C TYR A 85 12.51 9.61 -1.41
N VAL A 86 11.78 10.07 -2.43
CA VAL A 86 11.91 11.45 -2.94
C VAL A 86 11.13 12.48 -2.12
N ALA A 87 10.22 12.06 -1.25
CA ALA A 87 9.42 12.96 -0.44
C ALA A 87 10.24 13.59 0.69
N ASP A 88 10.30 14.90 0.79
CA ASP A 88 10.75 15.59 1.99
C ASP A 88 9.60 15.67 3.00
N ILE A 89 8.36 15.87 2.52
CA ILE A 89 7.12 15.89 3.32
C ILE A 89 6.28 14.67 2.97
N LEU A 90 6.00 13.80 3.95
CA LEU A 90 5.31 12.53 3.72
C LEU A 90 3.77 12.64 3.61
N SER A 91 3.17 13.69 4.15
CA SER A 91 1.71 13.83 4.21
C SER A 91 1.03 13.78 2.83
N PRO A 92 1.54 14.44 1.75
CA PRO A 92 0.96 14.33 0.42
C PRO A 92 1.02 12.90 -0.14
N THR A 93 2.15 12.22 0.08
CA THR A 93 2.31 10.80 -0.30
C THR A 93 1.27 9.94 0.40
N ILE A 94 1.14 10.07 1.73
CA ILE A 94 0.19 9.29 2.54
C ILE A 94 -1.24 9.48 2.03
N ILE A 95 -1.66 10.73 1.79
CA ILE A 95 -3.01 11.02 1.30
C ILE A 95 -3.16 10.56 -0.16
N GLY A 96 -2.16 10.76 -1.00
CA GLY A 96 -2.13 10.34 -2.39
C GLY A 96 -2.40 8.83 -2.56
N THR A 97 -1.86 8.01 -1.67
CA THR A 97 -2.08 6.56 -1.71
C THR A 97 -3.53 6.13 -1.44
N GLN A 98 -4.37 7.02 -0.90
CA GLN A 98 -5.80 6.77 -0.71
C GLN A 98 -6.60 6.69 -2.02
N LEU A 99 -6.07 7.22 -3.11
CA LEU A 99 -6.69 7.06 -4.43
C LEU A 99 -6.76 5.59 -4.89
N SER A 100 -6.06 4.68 -4.21
CA SER A 100 -6.18 3.24 -4.47
C SER A 100 -7.60 2.71 -4.35
N ILE A 101 -8.43 3.33 -3.51
CA ILE A 101 -9.83 2.94 -3.30
C ILE A 101 -10.70 3.37 -4.49
N PRO A 102 -10.75 4.66 -4.88
CA PRO A 102 -11.46 5.06 -6.08
C PRO A 102 -10.94 4.37 -7.35
N PHE A 103 -9.63 4.18 -7.52
CA PHE A 103 -9.11 3.39 -8.64
C PHE A 103 -9.62 1.95 -8.63
N GLY A 104 -9.66 1.29 -7.46
CA GLY A 104 -10.19 -0.05 -7.32
C GLY A 104 -11.66 -0.14 -7.75
N ILE A 105 -12.51 0.83 -7.38
CA ILE A 105 -13.92 0.89 -7.78
C ILE A 105 -14.02 1.10 -9.31
N VAL A 106 -13.23 2.02 -9.87
CA VAL A 106 -13.19 2.27 -11.31
C VAL A 106 -12.81 0.99 -12.06
N PHE A 107 -11.74 0.32 -11.67
CA PHE A 107 -11.30 -0.92 -12.32
C PHE A 107 -12.31 -2.05 -12.15
N SER A 108 -12.95 -2.19 -10.98
CA SER A 108 -14.01 -3.19 -10.77
C SER A 108 -15.20 -2.92 -11.70
N SER A 109 -15.55 -1.66 -11.91
CA SER A 109 -16.61 -1.31 -12.86
C SER A 109 -16.30 -1.73 -14.30
N PHE A 110 -15.06 -1.50 -14.77
CA PHE A 110 -14.67 -1.82 -16.13
C PHE A 110 -14.38 -3.30 -16.35
N PHE A 111 -13.58 -3.92 -15.49
CA PHE A 111 -13.07 -5.29 -15.68
C PHE A 111 -14.01 -6.37 -15.12
N LEU A 112 -14.69 -6.08 -13.99
CA LEU A 112 -15.63 -7.02 -13.37
C LEU A 112 -17.10 -6.71 -13.73
N LYS A 113 -17.34 -5.61 -14.47
CA LYS A 113 -18.69 -5.14 -14.87
C LYS A 113 -19.60 -4.88 -13.66
N GLU A 114 -19.00 -4.51 -12.51
CA GLU A 114 -19.75 -4.13 -11.33
C GLU A 114 -20.47 -2.79 -11.56
N LYS A 115 -21.76 -2.73 -11.19
CA LYS A 115 -22.53 -1.49 -11.32
C LYS A 115 -22.11 -0.49 -10.26
N VAL A 116 -21.70 0.70 -10.68
CA VAL A 116 -21.35 1.81 -9.80
C VAL A 116 -22.41 2.88 -9.90
N SER A 117 -23.04 3.25 -8.79
CA SER A 117 -24.10 4.27 -8.76
C SER A 117 -23.55 5.66 -9.09
N THR A 118 -24.39 6.56 -9.57
CA THR A 118 -24.03 7.96 -9.86
C THR A 118 -23.46 8.66 -8.62
N LYS A 119 -23.97 8.34 -7.43
CA LYS A 119 -23.45 8.89 -6.17
C LYS A 119 -22.02 8.45 -5.90
N LYS A 120 -21.69 7.18 -6.19
CA LYS A 120 -20.31 6.67 -6.08
C LYS A 120 -19.38 7.37 -7.07
N TRP A 121 -19.82 7.57 -8.33
CA TRP A 121 -19.04 8.33 -9.31
C TRP A 121 -18.75 9.77 -8.86
N ALA A 122 -19.76 10.45 -8.31
CA ALA A 122 -19.57 11.81 -7.77
C ALA A 122 -18.53 11.83 -6.65
N LEU A 123 -18.58 10.88 -5.69
CA LEU A 123 -17.60 10.80 -4.60
C LEU A 123 -16.19 10.44 -5.09
N ILE A 124 -16.07 9.62 -6.13
CA ILE A 124 -14.77 9.34 -6.78
C ILE A 124 -14.18 10.64 -7.34
N ILE A 125 -14.98 11.42 -8.06
CA ILE A 125 -14.53 12.72 -8.60
C ILE A 125 -14.11 13.66 -7.45
N VAL A 126 -14.90 13.77 -6.38
CA VAL A 126 -14.56 14.60 -5.21
C VAL A 126 -13.26 14.14 -4.57
N CYS A 127 -13.01 12.83 -4.49
CA CYS A 127 -11.75 12.29 -3.99
C CYS A 127 -10.54 12.74 -4.83
N PHE A 128 -10.66 12.68 -6.17
CA PHE A 128 -9.60 13.19 -7.06
C PHE A 128 -9.40 14.69 -6.93
N LEU A 129 -10.48 15.47 -6.79
CA LEU A 129 -10.39 16.92 -6.56
C LEU A 129 -9.65 17.26 -5.25
N GLY A 130 -9.85 16.46 -4.20
CA GLY A 130 -9.09 16.60 -2.94
C GLY A 130 -7.58 16.45 -3.15
N ILE A 131 -7.14 15.49 -3.98
CA ILE A 131 -5.71 15.32 -4.31
C ILE A 131 -5.21 16.45 -5.21
N ILE A 132 -6.00 16.90 -6.18
CA ILE A 132 -5.65 18.04 -7.02
C ILE A 132 -5.45 19.29 -6.15
N LEU A 133 -6.32 19.52 -5.17
CA LEU A 133 -6.20 20.64 -4.22
C LEU A 133 -4.86 20.59 -3.48
N ILE A 134 -4.43 19.42 -3.01
CA ILE A 134 -3.12 19.25 -2.35
C ILE A 134 -1.98 19.61 -3.33
N GLY A 135 -2.09 19.22 -4.59
CA GLY A 135 -1.09 19.52 -5.62
C GLY A 135 -0.89 21.03 -5.89
N PHE A 136 -1.84 21.87 -5.50
CA PHE A 136 -1.74 23.33 -5.60
C PHE A 136 -1.12 23.99 -4.37
N ASP A 137 -0.75 23.26 -3.32
CA ASP A 137 -0.08 23.81 -2.16
C ASP A 137 1.28 24.41 -2.58
N PRO A 138 1.53 25.73 -2.37
CA PRO A 138 2.79 26.36 -2.72
C PRO A 138 4.00 25.74 -2.00
N ASN A 139 3.80 25.17 -0.81
CA ASN A 139 4.84 24.52 -0.02
C ASN A 139 5.29 23.19 -0.61
N LEU A 140 4.52 22.64 -1.57
CA LEU A 140 4.78 21.34 -2.19
C LEU A 140 5.44 21.42 -3.58
N LYS A 141 6.11 22.53 -3.90
CA LYS A 141 6.78 22.66 -5.22
C LYS A 141 7.73 21.49 -5.51
N ASN A 142 8.47 21.05 -4.52
CA ASN A 142 9.44 19.97 -4.61
C ASN A 142 8.81 18.58 -4.39
N GLU A 143 7.57 18.51 -3.87
CA GLU A 143 6.87 17.26 -3.54
C GLU A 143 5.99 16.71 -4.67
N LYS A 144 5.93 17.43 -5.81
CA LYS A 144 5.07 17.03 -6.94
C LYS A 144 5.40 15.64 -7.46
N LEU A 145 6.70 15.32 -7.55
CA LEU A 145 7.15 13.99 -7.98
C LEU A 145 6.68 12.90 -6.99
N ALA A 146 6.85 13.14 -5.70
CA ALA A 146 6.40 12.21 -4.66
C ALA A 146 4.89 11.96 -4.75
N LEU A 147 4.09 13.02 -4.93
CA LEU A 147 2.63 12.91 -5.09
C LEU A 147 2.25 12.14 -6.36
N ILE A 148 2.89 12.43 -7.49
CA ILE A 148 2.67 11.71 -8.76
C ILE A 148 2.99 10.22 -8.59
N LEU A 149 4.11 9.87 -7.98
CA LEU A 149 4.49 8.49 -7.71
C LEU A 149 3.46 7.80 -6.77
N ALA A 150 2.94 8.51 -5.77
CA ALA A 150 1.87 7.99 -4.90
C ALA A 150 0.57 7.72 -5.69
N ILE A 151 0.24 8.55 -6.67
CA ILE A 151 -0.91 8.34 -7.57
C ILE A 151 -0.69 7.09 -8.44
N PHE A 152 0.51 6.89 -9.02
CA PHE A 152 0.83 5.68 -9.77
C PHE A 152 0.79 4.44 -8.87
N MET A 153 1.35 4.52 -7.66
CA MET A 153 1.19 3.46 -6.65
C MET A 153 -0.29 3.11 -6.45
N SER A 154 -1.14 4.10 -6.26
CA SER A 154 -2.57 3.94 -6.04
C SER A 154 -3.28 3.30 -7.23
N PHE A 155 -2.88 3.66 -8.45
CA PHE A 155 -3.39 3.06 -9.68
C PHE A 155 -3.09 1.55 -9.71
N PHE A 156 -1.84 1.15 -9.50
CA PHE A 156 -1.46 -0.26 -9.48
C PHE A 156 -2.11 -1.01 -8.31
N TYR A 157 -2.12 -0.43 -7.11
CA TYR A 157 -2.76 -1.04 -5.94
C TYR A 157 -4.28 -1.20 -6.15
N GLY A 158 -4.95 -0.22 -6.74
CA GLY A 158 -6.36 -0.32 -7.13
C GLY A 158 -6.60 -1.47 -8.12
N GLY A 159 -5.72 -1.64 -9.11
CA GLY A 159 -5.77 -2.75 -10.05
C GLY A 159 -5.61 -4.13 -9.41
N THR A 160 -4.89 -4.24 -8.29
CA THR A 160 -4.74 -5.51 -7.56
C THR A 160 -6.08 -6.06 -7.07
N GLN A 161 -7.06 -5.20 -6.80
CA GLN A 161 -8.38 -5.62 -6.33
C GLN A 161 -9.11 -6.45 -7.38
N VAL A 162 -8.93 -6.15 -8.67
CA VAL A 162 -9.50 -6.96 -9.76
C VAL A 162 -8.87 -8.35 -9.78
N PHE A 163 -7.53 -8.43 -9.73
CA PHE A 163 -6.84 -9.71 -9.70
C PHE A 163 -7.21 -10.52 -8.46
N SER A 164 -7.30 -9.90 -7.29
CA SER A 164 -7.69 -10.58 -6.04
C SER A 164 -9.10 -11.19 -6.14
N ARG A 165 -10.03 -10.56 -6.86
CA ARG A 165 -11.37 -11.11 -7.13
C ARG A 165 -11.31 -12.38 -7.98
N TYR A 166 -10.46 -12.42 -9.01
CA TYR A 166 -10.25 -13.63 -9.80
C TYR A 166 -9.58 -14.75 -8.99
N LEU A 167 -8.81 -14.42 -7.94
CA LEU A 167 -8.04 -15.34 -7.12
C LEU A 167 -8.76 -15.77 -5.83
N LYS A 168 -10.01 -15.34 -5.60
CA LYS A 168 -10.77 -15.58 -4.35
C LYS A 168 -10.90 -17.04 -3.93
N GLU A 169 -10.84 -17.96 -4.89
CA GLU A 169 -10.93 -19.42 -4.65
C GLU A 169 -9.59 -20.06 -4.24
N LEU A 170 -8.47 -19.34 -4.43
CA LEU A 170 -7.16 -19.84 -4.05
C LEU A 170 -6.88 -19.60 -2.57
N ASP A 171 -5.94 -20.39 -2.05
CA ASP A 171 -5.42 -20.20 -0.70
C ASP A 171 -4.73 -18.83 -0.59
N VAL A 172 -5.03 -18.10 0.48
CA VAL A 172 -4.52 -16.73 0.69
C VAL A 172 -3.01 -16.75 0.93
N ILE A 173 -2.50 -17.75 1.66
CA ILE A 173 -1.06 -17.86 1.96
C ILE A 173 -0.30 -18.14 0.66
N PHE A 174 -0.79 -19.09 -0.16
CA PHE A 174 -0.23 -19.38 -1.47
C PHE A 174 -0.19 -18.15 -2.38
N THR A 175 -1.33 -17.43 -2.48
CA THR A 175 -1.45 -16.24 -3.34
C THR A 175 -0.46 -15.14 -2.92
N ASN A 176 -0.32 -14.90 -1.60
CA ASN A 176 0.61 -13.88 -1.10
C ASN A 176 2.07 -14.32 -1.19
N ALA A 177 2.38 -15.61 -0.98
CA ALA A 177 3.73 -16.13 -1.16
C ALA A 177 4.15 -16.03 -2.65
N PHE A 178 3.27 -16.37 -3.58
CA PHE A 178 3.52 -16.22 -5.01
C PHE A 178 3.72 -14.76 -5.42
N MET A 179 2.88 -13.86 -4.92
CA MET A 179 3.01 -12.41 -5.11
C MET A 179 4.37 -11.91 -4.60
N ALA A 180 4.77 -12.35 -3.40
CA ALA A 180 6.05 -11.95 -2.80
C ALA A 180 7.24 -12.50 -3.60
N LEU A 181 7.15 -13.73 -4.12
CA LEU A 181 8.18 -14.31 -4.99
C LEU A 181 8.35 -13.52 -6.29
N VAL A 182 7.24 -13.21 -6.98
CA VAL A 182 7.28 -12.40 -8.21
C VAL A 182 7.80 -10.99 -7.91
N GLY A 183 7.33 -10.37 -6.83
CA GLY A 183 7.79 -9.06 -6.38
C GLY A 183 9.28 -9.05 -6.08
N TRP A 184 9.77 -10.04 -5.33
CA TRP A 184 11.19 -10.19 -5.03
C TRP A 184 12.05 -10.25 -6.29
N ILE A 185 11.72 -11.19 -7.21
CA ILE A 185 12.51 -11.39 -8.43
C ILE A 185 12.55 -10.11 -9.27
N LEU A 186 11.40 -9.49 -9.51
CA LEU A 186 11.34 -8.28 -10.35
C LEU A 186 12.02 -7.08 -9.68
N LEU A 187 11.79 -6.85 -8.39
CA LEU A 187 12.46 -5.76 -7.66
C LEU A 187 13.98 -5.96 -7.62
N LEU A 188 14.44 -7.20 -7.44
CA LEU A 188 15.87 -7.51 -7.47
C LEU A 188 16.48 -7.22 -8.84
N LEU A 189 15.84 -7.70 -9.92
CA LEU A 189 16.30 -7.44 -11.28
C LEU A 189 16.38 -5.95 -11.59
N PHE A 190 15.34 -5.20 -11.23
CA PHE A 190 15.33 -3.75 -11.45
C PHE A 190 16.35 -3.02 -10.55
N SER A 191 16.56 -3.49 -9.32
CA SER A 191 17.61 -2.93 -8.45
C SER A 191 19.01 -3.15 -9.06
N ILE A 192 19.28 -4.33 -9.62
CA ILE A 192 20.54 -4.61 -10.34
C ILE A 192 20.76 -3.62 -11.50
N ILE A 193 19.71 -3.32 -12.25
CA ILE A 193 19.79 -2.48 -13.45
C ILE A 193 19.91 -0.99 -13.10
N PHE A 194 19.18 -0.52 -12.08
CA PHE A 194 18.98 0.91 -11.83
C PHE A 194 19.68 1.45 -10.59
N GLU A 195 20.02 0.60 -9.61
CA GLU A 195 20.60 1.02 -8.32
C GLU A 195 22.08 0.62 -8.15
N GLY A 196 22.67 -0.04 -9.16
CA GLY A 196 24.10 -0.32 -9.21
C GLY A 196 24.51 -1.57 -8.45
N ASN A 197 25.68 -1.53 -7.77
CA ASN A 197 26.30 -2.71 -7.13
C ASN A 197 25.52 -3.17 -5.89
N ILE A 198 24.67 -4.20 -6.08
CA ILE A 198 23.83 -4.75 -4.99
C ILE A 198 24.65 -5.29 -3.83
N ILE A 199 25.80 -5.93 -4.08
CA ILE A 199 26.61 -6.53 -3.01
C ILE A 199 27.12 -5.43 -2.10
N SER A 200 27.65 -4.34 -2.65
CA SER A 200 28.07 -3.16 -1.88
C SER A 200 26.91 -2.59 -1.08
N ASN A 201 25.79 -2.36 -1.76
CA ASN A 201 24.58 -1.79 -1.13
C ASN A 201 24.07 -2.65 0.04
N ILE A 202 24.10 -4.00 -0.07
CA ILE A 202 23.68 -4.90 1.03
C ILE A 202 24.66 -4.84 2.21
N ILE A 203 25.96 -4.81 1.95
CA ILE A 203 27.00 -4.76 3.00
C ILE A 203 26.90 -3.45 3.79
N GLU A 204 26.54 -2.35 3.13
CA GLU A 204 26.43 -1.03 3.73
C GLU A 204 25.13 -0.84 4.55
N ILE A 205 24.15 -1.76 4.46
CA ILE A 205 22.93 -1.67 5.26
C ILE A 205 23.27 -1.84 6.74
N ASN A 206 23.04 -0.81 7.53
CA ASN A 206 23.26 -0.85 8.97
C ASN A 206 22.18 -1.69 9.69
N ILE A 207 22.49 -2.12 10.91
CA ILE A 207 21.61 -2.98 11.71
C ILE A 207 20.22 -2.35 11.94
N THR A 208 20.15 -1.04 12.11
CA THR A 208 18.88 -0.33 12.30
C THR A 208 17.98 -0.48 11.06
N SER A 209 18.54 -0.30 9.87
CA SER A 209 17.80 -0.48 8.61
C SER A 209 17.36 -1.92 8.42
N TRP A 210 18.18 -2.91 8.78
CA TRP A 210 17.75 -4.32 8.77
C TRP A 210 16.55 -4.58 9.69
N LEU A 211 16.55 -4.03 10.91
CA LEU A 211 15.43 -4.14 11.84
C LEU A 211 14.16 -3.45 11.31
N LEU A 212 14.30 -2.28 10.68
CA LEU A 212 13.18 -1.55 10.06
C LEU A 212 12.62 -2.29 8.84
N ILE A 213 13.48 -2.92 8.01
CA ILE A 213 13.03 -3.76 6.89
C ILE A 213 12.30 -5.00 7.41
N ALA A 214 12.84 -5.66 8.45
CA ALA A 214 12.18 -6.79 9.10
C ALA A 214 10.82 -6.39 9.71
N HIS A 215 10.74 -5.22 10.37
CA HIS A 215 9.47 -4.64 10.83
C HIS A 215 8.48 -4.49 9.66
N SER A 216 8.91 -3.93 8.52
CA SER A 216 8.05 -3.74 7.34
C SER A 216 7.56 -5.08 6.77
N ALA A 217 8.40 -6.10 6.74
CA ALA A 217 8.02 -7.43 6.28
C ALA A 217 7.04 -8.13 7.25
N ILE A 218 7.36 -8.16 8.54
CA ILE A 218 6.61 -8.94 9.53
C ILE A 218 5.34 -8.20 9.96
N PHE A 219 5.46 -6.97 10.46
CA PHE A 219 4.31 -6.27 11.06
C PHE A 219 3.39 -5.66 10.01
N ILE A 220 3.93 -5.07 8.94
CA ILE A 220 3.11 -4.43 7.92
C ILE A 220 2.64 -5.46 6.90
N SER A 221 3.54 -6.20 6.25
CA SER A 221 3.17 -7.08 5.14
C SER A 221 2.55 -8.40 5.59
N ILE A 222 2.94 -8.99 6.72
CA ILE A 222 2.38 -10.29 7.16
C ILE A 222 1.28 -10.07 8.19
N ILE A 223 1.61 -9.53 9.36
CA ILE A 223 0.66 -9.45 10.48
C ILE A 223 -0.56 -8.62 10.13
N SER A 224 -0.36 -7.39 9.60
CA SER A 224 -1.48 -6.49 9.31
C SER A 224 -2.36 -7.01 8.18
N HIS A 225 -1.79 -7.50 7.07
CA HIS A 225 -2.61 -8.03 5.98
C HIS A 225 -3.33 -9.32 6.36
N MET A 226 -2.66 -10.27 7.04
CA MET A 226 -3.31 -11.51 7.48
C MET A 226 -4.42 -11.25 8.49
N SER A 227 -4.22 -10.31 9.42
CA SER A 227 -5.24 -9.89 10.38
C SER A 227 -6.42 -9.19 9.69
N LEU A 228 -6.16 -8.37 8.67
CA LEU A 228 -7.20 -7.74 7.86
C LEU A 228 -8.03 -8.79 7.10
N PHE A 229 -7.38 -9.79 6.49
CA PHE A 229 -8.08 -10.90 5.84
C PHE A 229 -8.91 -11.73 6.83
N TYR A 230 -8.42 -11.95 8.05
CA TYR A 230 -9.21 -12.59 9.13
C TYR A 230 -10.48 -11.79 9.44
N LEU A 231 -10.38 -10.46 9.53
CA LEU A 231 -11.54 -9.60 9.76
C LEU A 231 -12.53 -9.65 8.59
N TYR A 232 -12.07 -9.69 7.34
CA TYR A 232 -12.95 -9.82 6.17
C TYR A 232 -13.62 -11.20 6.06
N LYS A 233 -13.04 -12.25 6.65
CA LYS A 233 -13.73 -13.55 6.80
C LYS A 233 -14.83 -13.53 7.86
N THR A 234 -14.66 -12.68 8.88
CA THR A 234 -15.56 -12.64 10.05
C THR A 234 -16.67 -11.60 9.91
N TYR A 235 -16.39 -10.51 9.20
CA TYR A 235 -17.30 -9.37 9.03
C TYR A 235 -17.40 -8.96 7.57
N THR A 236 -18.54 -8.31 7.23
CA THR A 236 -18.69 -7.69 5.91
C THR A 236 -17.65 -6.59 5.72
N VAL A 237 -17.25 -6.39 4.47
CA VAL A 237 -16.31 -5.31 4.09
C VAL A 237 -16.81 -3.96 4.58
N GLN A 238 -18.11 -3.69 4.48
CA GLN A 238 -18.76 -2.46 4.95
C GLN A 238 -18.54 -2.17 6.44
N LYS A 239 -18.38 -3.21 7.29
CA LYS A 239 -18.11 -3.03 8.73
C LYS A 239 -16.64 -2.77 9.03
N VAL A 240 -15.72 -3.29 8.22
CA VAL A 240 -14.27 -3.21 8.43
C VAL A 240 -13.67 -1.97 7.74
N PHE A 241 -14.13 -1.71 6.53
CA PHE A 241 -13.56 -0.69 5.64
C PHE A 241 -13.55 0.75 6.18
N PRO A 242 -14.58 1.25 6.90
CA PRO A 242 -14.53 2.61 7.46
C PRO A 242 -13.36 2.84 8.42
N PHE A 243 -12.91 1.78 9.11
CA PHE A 243 -11.75 1.87 10.00
C PHE A 243 -10.43 1.89 9.22
N TYR A 244 -10.39 1.25 8.03
CA TYR A 244 -9.21 1.29 7.18
C TYR A 244 -8.87 2.72 6.73
N ALA A 245 -9.88 3.59 6.57
CA ALA A 245 -9.69 5.01 6.27
C ALA A 245 -8.94 5.79 7.40
N LEU A 246 -8.71 5.17 8.57
CA LEU A 246 -7.94 5.77 9.66
C LEU A 246 -6.42 5.64 9.49
N PHE A 247 -5.93 4.72 8.63
CA PHE A 247 -4.48 4.52 8.53
C PHE A 247 -3.71 5.76 8.07
N PRO A 248 -4.20 6.63 7.16
CA PRO A 248 -3.51 7.88 6.85
C PRO A 248 -3.45 8.84 8.04
N VAL A 249 -4.46 8.85 8.90
CA VAL A 249 -4.46 9.66 10.12
C VAL A 249 -3.32 9.20 11.03
N PHE A 250 -3.17 7.90 11.25
CA PHE A 250 -2.04 7.36 12.00
C PHE A 250 -0.69 7.62 11.31
N GLY A 251 -0.62 7.46 9.99
CA GLY A 251 0.59 7.74 9.21
C GLY A 251 1.04 9.20 9.35
N ILE A 252 0.15 10.15 9.17
CA ILE A 252 0.43 11.58 9.33
C ILE A 252 0.84 11.88 10.77
N PHE A 253 0.11 11.38 11.76
CA PHE A 253 0.44 11.59 13.17
C PHE A 253 1.84 11.06 13.52
N GLN A 254 2.19 9.88 13.05
CA GLN A 254 3.52 9.29 13.26
C GLN A 254 4.63 10.09 12.56
N THR A 255 4.39 10.59 11.34
CA THR A 255 5.37 11.45 10.64
C THR A 255 5.53 12.80 11.32
N MET A 256 4.47 13.37 11.88
CA MET A 256 4.56 14.59 12.70
C MET A 256 5.47 14.39 13.92
N ILE A 257 5.32 13.26 14.62
CA ILE A 257 6.14 12.97 15.83
C ILE A 257 7.59 12.67 15.45
N ILE A 258 7.83 11.85 14.41
CA ILE A 258 9.17 11.35 14.10
C ILE A 258 10.01 12.39 13.35
N PHE A 259 9.39 13.16 12.45
CA PHE A 259 10.10 14.11 11.57
C PHE A 259 9.75 15.58 11.85
N ASN A 260 8.92 15.88 12.83
CA ASN A 260 8.39 17.24 13.12
C ASN A 260 7.72 17.88 11.89
N GLN A 261 7.10 17.08 11.01
CA GLN A 261 6.44 17.53 9.79
C GLN A 261 4.98 17.91 10.08
N ILE A 262 4.68 19.19 10.20
CA ILE A 262 3.31 19.68 10.37
C ILE A 262 2.69 19.91 8.98
N PRO A 263 1.60 19.20 8.62
CA PRO A 263 0.92 19.40 7.34
C PRO A 263 0.34 20.83 7.24
N SER A 264 0.39 21.41 6.04
CA SER A 264 -0.26 22.69 5.76
C SER A 264 -1.80 22.58 5.86
N LEU A 265 -2.48 23.71 5.98
CA LEU A 265 -3.95 23.73 5.94
C LEU A 265 -4.51 23.17 4.62
N ILE A 266 -3.82 23.37 3.50
CA ILE A 266 -4.23 22.84 2.20
C ILE A 266 -4.13 21.31 2.20
N ILE A 267 -3.06 20.74 2.76
CA ILE A 267 -2.91 19.28 2.91
C ILE A 267 -4.00 18.73 3.83
N LEU A 268 -4.27 19.39 4.95
CA LEU A 268 -5.31 18.95 5.89
C LEU A 268 -6.71 19.02 5.28
N THR A 269 -7.05 20.09 4.58
CA THR A 269 -8.36 20.24 3.92
C THR A 269 -8.54 19.26 2.77
N GLY A 270 -7.54 19.14 1.88
CA GLY A 270 -7.57 18.14 0.80
C GLY A 270 -7.62 16.72 1.33
N GLY A 271 -6.85 16.41 2.37
CA GLY A 271 -6.85 15.11 3.04
C GLY A 271 -8.21 14.79 3.68
N LEU A 272 -8.85 15.77 4.33
CA LEU A 272 -10.19 15.61 4.89
C LEU A 272 -11.22 15.31 3.80
N ILE A 273 -11.17 16.03 2.67
CA ILE A 273 -12.04 15.76 1.51
C ILE A 273 -11.85 14.31 1.02
N VAL A 274 -10.62 13.86 0.86
CA VAL A 274 -10.30 12.49 0.43
C VAL A 274 -10.86 11.46 1.42
N ILE A 275 -10.55 11.60 2.71
CA ILE A 275 -10.96 10.64 3.75
C ILE A 275 -12.49 10.59 3.89
N LEU A 276 -13.17 11.74 3.88
CA LEU A 276 -14.63 11.82 3.95
C LEU A 276 -15.27 11.19 2.70
N SER A 277 -14.72 11.45 1.51
CA SER A 277 -15.21 10.83 0.27
C SER A 277 -15.12 9.31 0.33
N ILE A 278 -13.99 8.77 0.79
CA ILE A 278 -13.78 7.32 0.97
C ILE A 278 -14.73 6.75 2.02
N TYR A 279 -14.91 7.43 3.15
CA TYR A 279 -15.86 7.02 4.18
C TYR A 279 -17.29 6.96 3.64
N LEU A 280 -17.72 7.98 2.88
CA LEU A 280 -19.03 8.01 2.25
C LEU A 280 -19.17 6.93 1.17
N LEU A 281 -18.12 6.69 0.35
CA LEU A 281 -18.09 5.59 -0.61
C LEU A 281 -18.36 4.24 0.07
N SER A 282 -17.80 4.00 1.26
CA SER A 282 -18.00 2.76 2.02
C SER A 282 -19.41 2.60 2.60
N LYS A 283 -20.22 3.68 2.62
CA LYS A 283 -21.62 3.67 3.12
C LYS A 283 -22.65 3.49 2.03
N LEU A 284 -22.27 3.59 0.76
CA LEU A 284 -23.19 3.51 -0.38
C LEU A 284 -23.34 2.09 -0.94
N ASP A 285 -22.88 1.06 -0.26
CA ASP A 285 -23.05 -0.36 -0.67
C ASP A 285 -24.32 -0.96 -0.14
#